data_b9b80108691327fb88166ce17d99b079
#
_entry.id   b9b80108691327fb88166ce17d99b079
#
_cell.length_a   1.000
_cell.length_b   1.000
_cell.length_c   1.000
_cell.angle_alpha   90.00
_cell.angle_beta   90.00
_cell.angle_gamma   90.00
#
_symmetry.space_group_name_H-M   'P 1'
#
loop_
_entity.id
_entity.type
_entity.pdbx_description
1 polymer ?
#
loop_
_entity_poly.entity_id
_entity_poly.type
_entity_poly.pdbx_seq_one_letter_code
_entity_poly.pdbx_strand_id
1 'polypeptide(L)'
;MKKSILKNIFTLAFTAICLSSCVNDDSYDVPENTLKTYELTPTIAVNQIVATSTPVLYTADDIIEAYVTSSDEKGTFYKSISFQDLKNTATTIKGFSVPLNLTTLYGKGFTPGRKVYIKLKGLYVANVYGSLQIGSLFEGSIGRIAENVWQNHLLPSATIVPESDLVRPFSLSAAYADVNQNTLIDLNPVQFDESSINRTYYDVDSGGGATNHAIIATSGGTSRILRMSSFCPFSGNTVPSGSGTIRGVLTKYDTDFQFIVRYESDFKLNSPRVDVFPPIVGNAIQYLGAFTENFESYTAGSATTGQNNFPKYINDPVVGSKTWRTRSSSGTKYIEMSSFGNPVENNRTLFIVPVDMTAANNLSFKTRTNFYNGETLKVYYSTNYVPGSAISSATLVNITSNFTFSTANTSTASFTNSGVYTIPTSVTGNGFFIFEYTGSGLTSPTLTTNMQIDDIVVN
;
A
#
# COMPACT_ATOMS: atom_id res chain seq x y z
N MET A 1 -15.50 -60.58 61.29
CA MET A 1 -16.28 -59.43 60.80
C MET A 1 -15.89 -58.11 61.44
N LYS A 2 -15.59 -57.92 62.69
CA LYS A 2 -15.25 -56.67 63.37
C LYS A 2 -13.94 -55.99 62.86
N LYS A 3 -12.89 -56.72 62.45
CA LYS A 3 -11.62 -56.16 61.96
C LYS A 3 -11.69 -55.57 60.53
N SER A 4 -12.61 -56.05 59.67
CA SER A 4 -12.84 -55.56 58.28
C SER A 4 -13.57 -54.21 58.30
N ILE A 5 -14.55 -54.04 59.16
CA ILE A 5 -15.34 -52.86 59.31
C ILE A 5 -14.50 -51.68 59.80
N LEU A 6 -13.58 -51.91 60.74
CA LEU A 6 -12.69 -50.89 61.27
C LEU A 6 -11.66 -50.41 60.26
N LYS A 7 -11.17 -51.27 59.34
CA LYS A 7 -10.29 -50.90 58.23
C LYS A 7 -10.96 -50.05 57.22
N ASN A 8 -12.20 -50.37 56.86
CA ASN A 8 -13.00 -49.61 55.90
C ASN A 8 -13.40 -48.23 56.44
N ILE A 9 -13.67 -48.11 57.74
CA ILE A 9 -13.96 -46.83 58.41
C ILE A 9 -12.70 -45.94 58.43
N PHE A 10 -11.51 -46.50 58.70
CA PHE A 10 -10.27 -45.76 58.71
C PHE A 10 -9.86 -45.29 57.28
N THR A 11 -10.08 -46.14 56.28
CA THR A 11 -9.82 -45.77 54.90
C THR A 11 -10.78 -44.68 54.44
N LEU A 12 -12.08 -44.75 54.80
CA LEU A 12 -13.09 -43.74 54.44
C LEU A 12 -12.82 -42.39 55.13
N ALA A 13 -12.36 -42.43 56.42
CA ALA A 13 -12.00 -41.21 57.15
C ALA A 13 -10.71 -40.56 56.62
N PHE A 14 -9.73 -41.33 56.14
CA PHE A 14 -8.51 -40.81 55.52
C PHE A 14 -8.80 -40.21 54.16
N THR A 15 -9.70 -40.83 53.36
CA THR A 15 -10.11 -40.30 52.06
C THR A 15 -10.94 -38.98 52.23
N ALA A 16 -11.74 -38.87 53.28
CA ALA A 16 -12.48 -37.64 53.58
C ALA A 16 -11.58 -36.48 54.04
N ILE A 17 -10.45 -36.77 54.73
CA ILE A 17 -9.47 -35.76 55.15
C ILE A 17 -8.64 -35.28 53.98
N CYS A 18 -8.39 -36.12 52.94
CA CYS A 18 -7.72 -35.70 51.71
C CYS A 18 -8.58 -34.85 50.80
N LEU A 19 -9.91 -34.86 50.93
CA LEU A 19 -10.86 -34.04 50.17
C LEU A 19 -11.15 -32.70 50.88
N SER A 20 -10.73 -32.48 52.11
CA SER A 20 -10.87 -31.22 52.83
C SER A 20 -9.62 -30.35 52.80
N SER A 21 -8.71 -30.60 51.87
CA SER A 21 -7.74 -29.59 51.45
C SER A 21 -8.51 -28.51 50.64
N CYS A 22 -9.43 -27.88 51.28
CA CYS A 22 -9.99 -26.61 50.80
C CYS A 22 -8.84 -25.62 50.88
N VAL A 23 -8.40 -25.19 49.76
CA VAL A 23 -7.80 -23.85 49.62
C VAL A 23 -8.89 -22.87 50.07
N ASN A 24 -8.88 -22.55 51.34
CA ASN A 24 -9.78 -21.59 51.95
C ASN A 24 -9.16 -20.22 51.79
N ASP A 25 -9.03 -19.80 50.52
CA ASP A 25 -8.63 -18.46 50.18
C ASP A 25 -9.40 -18.04 48.92
N ASP A 26 -10.69 -17.73 49.14
CA ASP A 26 -11.53 -17.11 48.14
C ASP A 26 -11.23 -15.59 47.94
N SER A 27 -10.19 -15.10 48.57
CA SER A 27 -9.63 -13.78 48.32
C SER A 27 -8.45 -13.87 47.36
N TYR A 28 -8.68 -14.39 46.15
CA TYR A 28 -7.88 -13.95 45.04
C TYR A 28 -8.31 -12.51 44.74
N ASP A 29 -7.64 -11.56 45.37
CA ASP A 29 -7.60 -10.21 44.83
C ASP A 29 -7.21 -10.36 43.39
N VAL A 30 -8.14 -10.03 42.48
CA VAL A 30 -7.82 -9.88 41.10
C VAL A 30 -6.61 -8.93 41.09
N PRO A 31 -5.44 -9.33 40.60
CA PRO A 31 -4.29 -8.45 40.61
C PRO A 31 -4.78 -7.15 40.05
N GLU A 32 -4.78 -6.06 40.81
CA GLU A 32 -5.07 -4.75 40.32
C GLU A 32 -4.02 -4.47 39.26
N ASN A 33 -4.36 -4.84 38.02
CA ASN A 33 -3.56 -4.53 36.84
C ASN A 33 -3.76 -3.04 36.50
N THR A 34 -3.74 -2.21 37.55
CA THR A 34 -3.79 -0.77 37.47
C THR A 34 -2.46 -0.31 36.87
N LEU A 35 -2.54 0.20 35.65
CA LEU A 35 -1.39 0.83 35.01
C LEU A 35 -0.81 1.89 35.95
N LYS A 36 0.44 1.70 36.36
CA LYS A 36 1.15 2.72 37.15
C LYS A 36 1.35 3.96 36.28
N THR A 37 0.75 5.06 36.71
CA THR A 37 0.86 6.35 36.02
C THR A 37 1.76 7.31 36.77
N TYR A 38 2.30 8.28 36.05
CA TYR A 38 3.25 9.25 36.55
C TYR A 38 2.83 10.66 36.14
N GLU A 39 3.22 11.64 36.97
CA GLU A 39 3.11 13.04 36.63
C GLU A 39 4.46 13.69 36.93
N LEU A 40 5.13 14.13 35.87
CA LEU A 40 6.48 14.73 35.91
C LEU A 40 6.45 16.08 35.19
N THR A 41 7.43 16.91 35.50
CA THR A 41 7.66 18.17 34.77
C THR A 41 8.71 17.95 33.70
N PRO A 42 8.37 18.14 32.40
CA PRO A 42 9.36 18.14 31.32
C PRO A 42 10.42 19.21 31.55
N THR A 43 11.67 18.90 31.25
CA THR A 43 12.80 19.86 31.35
C THR A 43 13.15 20.50 30.03
N ILE A 44 12.88 19.78 28.93
CA ILE A 44 13.10 20.26 27.55
C ILE A 44 11.94 19.80 26.64
N ALA A 45 11.79 20.50 25.52
CA ALA A 45 10.89 20.07 24.45
C ALA A 45 11.58 19.09 23.49
N VAL A 46 10.80 18.26 22.77
CA VAL A 46 11.34 17.26 21.81
C VAL A 46 12.20 17.91 20.72
N ASN A 47 11.83 19.10 20.25
CA ASN A 47 12.56 19.83 19.20
C ASN A 47 13.92 20.37 19.67
N GLN A 48 14.23 20.36 20.97
CA GLN A 48 15.54 20.74 21.51
C GLN A 48 16.54 19.57 21.52
N ILE A 49 16.08 18.33 21.24
CA ILE A 49 16.98 17.19 21.11
C ILE A 49 17.75 17.30 19.80
N VAL A 50 19.07 17.46 19.92
CA VAL A 50 19.98 17.45 18.78
C VAL A 50 20.40 16.00 18.50
N ALA A 51 20.11 15.52 17.29
CA ALA A 51 20.45 14.17 16.86
C ALA A 51 21.15 14.23 15.49
N THR A 52 22.23 13.45 15.36
CA THR A 52 22.95 13.22 14.11
C THR A 52 22.62 11.83 13.55
N SER A 53 23.14 11.46 12.40
CA SER A 53 23.00 10.10 11.87
C SER A 53 23.74 9.05 12.71
N THR A 54 24.74 9.45 13.50
CA THR A 54 25.44 8.56 14.42
C THR A 54 24.77 8.61 15.80
N PRO A 55 24.49 7.47 16.43
CA PRO A 55 23.92 7.45 17.77
C PRO A 55 24.80 8.13 18.81
N VAL A 56 24.23 9.04 19.59
CA VAL A 56 24.91 9.78 20.67
C VAL A 56 24.24 9.41 22.00
N LEU A 57 25.08 9.07 23.00
CA LEU A 57 24.61 8.83 24.36
C LEU A 57 24.09 10.13 24.98
N TYR A 58 22.87 10.13 25.47
CA TYR A 58 22.27 11.26 26.17
C TYR A 58 22.71 11.26 27.65
N THR A 59 23.45 12.25 28.08
CA THR A 59 24.07 12.31 29.42
C THR A 59 23.35 13.24 30.40
N ALA A 60 22.62 14.25 29.90
CA ALA A 60 21.86 15.17 30.73
C ALA A 60 20.64 14.48 31.37
N ASP A 61 20.25 14.96 32.54
CA ASP A 61 19.08 14.42 33.27
C ASP A 61 17.78 15.10 32.80
N ASP A 62 17.53 14.99 31.50
CA ASP A 62 16.39 15.63 30.85
C ASP A 62 15.19 14.69 30.73
N ILE A 63 14.02 15.30 30.81
CA ILE A 63 12.71 14.68 30.65
C ILE A 63 11.97 15.41 29.54
N ILE A 64 11.50 14.66 28.57
CA ILE A 64 10.52 15.13 27.57
C ILE A 64 9.13 14.57 27.85
N GLU A 65 8.09 15.24 27.36
CA GLU A 65 6.75 14.68 27.22
C GLU A 65 6.39 14.56 25.75
N ALA A 66 5.64 13.50 25.42
CA ALA A 66 5.12 13.29 24.08
C ALA A 66 3.88 12.39 24.13
N TYR A 67 3.16 12.32 23.02
CA TYR A 67 1.88 11.62 22.91
C TYR A 67 1.99 10.47 21.92
N VAL A 68 1.46 9.30 22.30
CA VAL A 68 1.48 8.09 21.49
C VAL A 68 0.62 8.27 20.25
N THR A 69 1.16 7.97 19.07
CA THR A 69 0.45 8.01 17.78
C THR A 69 0.21 6.64 17.15
N SER A 70 1.07 5.66 17.43
CA SER A 70 0.97 4.28 16.93
C SER A 70 0.15 3.40 17.86
N SER A 71 -0.20 2.19 17.39
CA SER A 71 -0.80 1.13 18.21
C SER A 71 -0.38 -0.23 17.69
N ASP A 72 0.05 -1.11 18.60
CA ASP A 72 0.29 -2.53 18.32
C ASP A 72 -0.90 -3.43 18.68
N GLU A 73 -2.02 -2.85 19.15
CA GLU A 73 -3.23 -3.59 19.56
C GLU A 73 -3.74 -4.53 18.46
N LYS A 74 -3.69 -4.08 17.22
CA LYS A 74 -4.13 -4.86 16.05
C LYS A 74 -2.95 -5.37 15.20
N GLY A 75 -1.75 -5.50 15.77
CA GLY A 75 -0.62 -6.13 15.12
C GLY A 75 -0.04 -5.39 13.90
N THR A 76 -0.38 -4.13 13.71
CA THR A 76 0.13 -3.31 12.59
C THR A 76 1.48 -2.67 12.92
N PHE A 77 1.79 -2.46 14.20
CA PHE A 77 3.10 -2.03 14.71
C PHE A 77 3.74 -3.16 15.51
N TYR A 78 5.07 -3.21 15.51
CA TYR A 78 5.82 -4.25 16.22
C TYR A 78 7.05 -3.69 16.91
N LYS A 79 7.08 -3.85 18.26
CA LYS A 79 8.24 -3.51 19.08
C LYS A 79 8.76 -2.07 18.90
N SER A 80 7.88 -1.13 18.55
CA SER A 80 8.21 0.27 18.41
C SER A 80 6.98 1.12 18.69
N ILE A 81 7.18 2.26 19.34
CA ILE A 81 6.16 3.26 19.58
C ILE A 81 6.53 4.53 18.80
N SER A 82 5.56 5.08 18.08
CA SER A 82 5.65 6.42 17.50
C SER A 82 5.02 7.44 18.46
N PHE A 83 5.66 8.57 18.57
CA PHE A 83 5.27 9.70 19.42
C PHE A 83 5.28 11.00 18.63
N GLN A 84 4.50 11.97 19.09
CA GLN A 84 4.56 13.36 18.63
C GLN A 84 4.29 14.37 19.74
N ASP A 85 4.62 15.62 19.47
CA ASP A 85 4.18 16.77 20.27
C ASP A 85 2.68 17.01 20.13
N LEU A 86 2.09 17.71 21.11
CA LEU A 86 0.71 18.14 21.04
C LEU A 86 0.53 19.29 20.02
N LYS A 87 -0.45 19.14 19.13
CA LYS A 87 -0.73 20.06 18.01
C LYS A 87 -0.91 21.53 18.43
N ASN A 88 -1.52 21.75 19.59
CA ASN A 88 -1.90 23.10 20.06
C ASN A 88 -0.81 23.79 20.90
N THR A 89 0.27 23.10 21.23
CA THR A 89 1.32 23.62 22.12
C THR A 89 2.67 23.83 21.42
N ALA A 90 2.92 23.09 20.31
CA ALA A 90 4.17 23.17 19.58
C ALA A 90 4.04 24.06 18.35
N THR A 91 5.02 24.94 18.12
CA THR A 91 5.14 25.74 16.89
C THR A 91 5.46 24.85 15.67
N THR A 92 6.17 23.74 15.91
CA THR A 92 6.47 22.73 14.89
C THR A 92 6.26 21.36 15.51
N ILE A 93 5.34 20.58 14.97
CA ILE A 93 5.10 19.22 15.43
C ILE A 93 6.32 18.35 15.10
N LYS A 94 6.89 17.71 16.12
CA LYS A 94 8.01 16.80 15.98
C LYS A 94 7.55 15.38 16.28
N GLY A 95 7.63 14.50 15.27
CA GLY A 95 7.44 13.07 15.45
C GLY A 95 8.77 12.35 15.68
N PHE A 96 8.74 11.28 16.47
CA PHE A 96 9.90 10.42 16.71
C PHE A 96 9.44 9.00 17.09
N SER A 97 10.36 8.04 17.09
CA SER A 97 10.07 6.67 17.48
C SER A 97 10.98 6.19 18.61
N VAL A 98 10.44 5.25 19.40
CA VAL A 98 11.18 4.55 20.45
C VAL A 98 11.01 3.04 20.24
N PRO A 99 12.04 2.34 19.77
CA PRO A 99 12.03 0.89 19.68
C PRO A 99 12.15 0.26 21.08
N LEU A 100 11.26 -0.69 21.38
CA LEU A 100 11.17 -1.41 22.66
C LEU A 100 11.17 -2.91 22.44
N ASN A 101 11.89 -3.66 23.25
CA ASN A 101 11.85 -5.12 23.20
C ASN A 101 10.67 -5.68 23.99
N LEU A 102 9.46 -5.20 23.66
CA LEU A 102 8.19 -5.63 24.24
C LEU A 102 7.23 -6.00 23.12
N THR A 103 6.43 -7.01 23.36
CA THR A 103 5.17 -7.28 22.66
C THR A 103 4.02 -6.71 23.50
N THR A 104 2.87 -6.40 22.89
CA THR A 104 1.70 -5.86 23.63
C THR A 104 1.94 -4.51 24.31
N LEU A 105 2.53 -3.56 23.58
CA LEU A 105 2.78 -2.18 24.06
C LEU A 105 1.48 -1.49 24.48
N TYR A 106 0.38 -1.70 23.72
CA TYR A 106 -0.94 -1.21 24.05
C TYR A 106 -1.38 -1.67 25.46
N GLY A 107 -1.21 -2.95 25.78
CA GLY A 107 -1.53 -3.52 27.10
C GLY A 107 -0.63 -3.01 28.23
N LYS A 108 0.52 -2.40 27.92
CA LYS A 108 1.41 -1.75 28.90
C LYS A 108 1.10 -0.26 29.08
N GLY A 109 -0.01 0.21 28.49
CA GLY A 109 -0.48 1.59 28.66
C GLY A 109 -0.04 2.56 27.55
N PHE A 110 0.64 2.09 26.52
CA PHE A 110 1.01 2.94 25.37
C PHE A 110 -0.13 2.99 24.34
N THR A 111 -1.29 3.47 24.81
CA THR A 111 -2.49 3.62 23.98
C THR A 111 -2.43 4.93 23.17
N PRO A 112 -3.00 5.01 21.97
CA PRO A 112 -3.06 6.27 21.20
C PRO A 112 -3.61 7.42 22.04
N GLY A 113 -2.96 8.58 21.94
CA GLY A 113 -3.29 9.78 22.72
C GLY A 113 -2.70 9.82 24.13
N ARG A 114 -2.13 8.72 24.64
CA ARG A 114 -1.50 8.70 25.96
C ARG A 114 -0.29 9.63 26.01
N LYS A 115 -0.26 10.53 27.00
CA LYS A 115 0.93 11.29 27.35
C LYS A 115 1.95 10.37 28.02
N VAL A 116 3.20 10.44 27.61
CA VAL A 116 4.30 9.67 28.18
C VAL A 116 5.46 10.60 28.47
N TYR A 117 6.01 10.52 29.68
CA TYR A 117 7.27 11.18 30.01
C TYR A 117 8.42 10.23 29.67
N ILE A 118 9.45 10.76 29.00
CA ILE A 118 10.63 9.99 28.61
C ILE A 118 11.86 10.61 29.27
N LYS A 119 12.51 9.82 30.13
CA LYS A 119 13.79 10.13 30.74
C LYS A 119 14.90 9.77 29.79
N LEU A 120 15.64 10.77 29.32
CA LEU A 120 16.62 10.61 28.23
C LEU A 120 17.97 10.09 28.69
N LYS A 121 18.39 10.41 29.92
CA LYS A 121 19.69 10.02 30.44
C LYS A 121 19.96 8.52 30.37
N GLY A 122 21.05 8.14 29.70
CA GLY A 122 21.44 6.74 29.51
C GLY A 122 20.86 6.10 28.23
N LEU A 123 19.94 6.77 27.54
CA LEU A 123 19.49 6.38 26.21
C LEU A 123 20.40 6.99 25.13
N TYR A 124 20.29 6.45 23.92
CA TYR A 124 20.94 6.99 22.73
C TYR A 124 19.92 7.68 21.84
N VAL A 125 20.32 8.74 21.18
CA VAL A 125 19.53 9.49 20.22
C VAL A 125 20.24 9.54 18.88
N ALA A 126 19.50 9.35 17.79
CA ALA A 126 20.00 9.52 16.43
C ALA A 126 18.89 9.96 15.47
N ASN A 127 19.29 10.52 14.34
CA ASN A 127 18.42 10.67 13.17
C ASN A 127 18.54 9.41 12.33
N VAL A 128 17.49 8.61 12.31
CA VAL A 128 17.40 7.36 11.53
C VAL A 128 16.38 7.56 10.42
N TYR A 129 16.82 7.40 9.17
CA TYR A 129 15.97 7.60 7.98
C TYR A 129 15.22 8.94 7.94
N GLY A 130 15.84 10.02 8.46
CA GLY A 130 15.24 11.36 8.47
C GLY A 130 14.37 11.69 9.68
N SER A 131 14.23 10.79 10.66
CA SER A 131 13.45 11.03 11.90
C SER A 131 14.29 10.76 13.16
N LEU A 132 13.99 11.50 14.24
CA LEU A 132 14.55 11.21 15.56
C LEU A 132 14.13 9.83 16.04
N GLN A 133 15.10 9.06 16.48
CA GLN A 133 14.87 7.79 17.17
C GLN A 133 15.62 7.78 18.52
N ILE A 134 14.95 7.32 19.58
CA ILE A 134 15.48 7.25 20.95
C ILE A 134 15.45 5.80 21.40
N GLY A 135 16.59 5.24 21.82
CA GLY A 135 16.65 3.82 22.21
C GLY A 135 17.94 3.44 22.88
N SER A 136 18.28 2.16 22.85
CA SER A 136 19.58 1.63 23.31
C SER A 136 20.55 1.55 22.14
N LEU A 137 21.85 1.51 22.43
CA LEU A 137 22.85 1.23 21.40
C LEU A 137 22.84 -0.27 21.07
N PHE A 138 22.78 -0.59 19.76
CA PHE A 138 22.89 -1.95 19.27
C PHE A 138 23.67 -1.93 17.94
N GLU A 139 24.81 -2.61 17.90
CA GLU A 139 25.68 -2.72 16.71
C GLU A 139 25.95 -1.38 16.00
N GLY A 140 26.17 -0.33 16.78
CA GLY A 140 26.44 1.01 16.25
C GLY A 140 25.21 1.79 15.78
N SER A 141 24.03 1.26 15.94
CA SER A 141 22.73 1.87 15.57
C SER A 141 21.82 2.02 16.79
N ILE A 142 20.68 2.73 16.62
CA ILE A 142 19.63 2.74 17.65
C ILE A 142 18.92 1.37 17.64
N GLY A 143 19.01 0.67 18.77
CA GLY A 143 18.33 -0.59 19.04
C GLY A 143 17.21 -0.46 20.06
N ARG A 144 16.54 -1.57 20.33
CA ARG A 144 15.41 -1.66 21.25
C ARG A 144 15.85 -1.48 22.70
N ILE A 145 15.11 -0.69 23.46
CA ILE A 145 15.25 -0.64 24.92
C ILE A 145 14.81 -2.00 25.48
N ALA A 146 15.61 -2.60 26.34
CA ALA A 146 15.37 -3.94 26.88
C ALA A 146 14.13 -3.96 27.81
N GLU A 147 13.47 -5.12 27.88
CA GLU A 147 12.25 -5.33 28.66
C GLU A 147 12.41 -5.03 30.15
N ASN A 148 13.59 -5.31 30.72
CA ASN A 148 13.85 -5.12 32.15
C ASN A 148 14.23 -3.69 32.55
N VAL A 149 14.38 -2.76 31.59
CA VAL A 149 14.82 -1.37 31.88
C VAL A 149 13.90 -0.28 31.33
N TRP A 150 12.98 -0.60 30.45
CA TRP A 150 12.13 0.41 29.81
C TRP A 150 11.34 1.27 30.80
N GLN A 151 10.90 0.69 31.92
CA GLN A 151 10.14 1.38 32.99
C GLN A 151 10.96 2.48 33.70
N ASN A 152 12.29 2.46 33.57
CA ASN A 152 13.13 3.54 34.06
C ASN A 152 13.09 4.78 33.16
N HIS A 153 12.68 4.60 31.91
CA HIS A 153 12.74 5.65 30.89
C HIS A 153 11.37 6.10 30.38
N LEU A 154 10.43 5.18 30.12
CA LEU A 154 9.12 5.48 29.59
C LEU A 154 8.06 5.40 30.69
N LEU A 155 7.50 6.54 31.06
CA LEU A 155 6.63 6.71 32.22
C LEU A 155 5.26 7.22 31.76
N PRO A 156 4.26 6.32 31.54
CA PRO A 156 2.93 6.72 31.09
C PRO A 156 2.24 7.62 32.13
N SER A 157 1.62 8.70 31.65
CA SER A 157 0.73 9.56 32.47
C SER A 157 -0.69 9.00 32.51
N ALA A 158 -1.49 9.44 33.46
CA ALA A 158 -2.95 9.22 33.44
C ALA A 158 -3.65 9.95 32.29
N THR A 159 -3.03 11.01 31.75
CA THR A 159 -3.59 11.85 30.70
C THR A 159 -3.63 11.10 29.37
N ILE A 160 -4.83 11.07 28.75
CA ILE A 160 -5.03 10.66 27.36
C ILE A 160 -5.75 11.81 26.67
N VAL A 161 -5.17 12.35 25.61
CA VAL A 161 -5.81 13.38 24.80
C VAL A 161 -6.61 12.75 23.65
N PRO A 162 -7.70 13.39 23.20
CA PRO A 162 -8.42 12.93 22.03
C PRO A 162 -7.53 13.02 20.78
N GLU A 163 -7.71 12.10 19.84
CA GLU A 163 -6.92 12.10 18.59
C GLU A 163 -7.08 13.37 17.75
N SER A 164 -8.18 14.12 17.92
CA SER A 164 -8.36 15.45 17.30
C SER A 164 -7.25 16.44 17.64
N ASP A 165 -6.63 16.30 18.80
CA ASP A 165 -5.55 17.16 19.26
C ASP A 165 -4.18 16.77 18.67
N LEU A 166 -4.09 15.57 18.08
CA LEU A 166 -2.89 15.02 17.48
C LEU A 166 -2.94 15.01 15.95
N VAL A 167 -4.09 14.59 15.38
CA VAL A 167 -4.23 14.35 13.96
C VAL A 167 -4.03 15.62 13.12
N ARG A 168 -3.27 15.48 12.04
CA ARG A 168 -3.03 16.53 11.05
C ARG A 168 -3.56 16.12 9.69
N PRO A 169 -4.45 16.92 9.06
CA PRO A 169 -4.89 16.64 7.70
C PRO A 169 -3.82 17.01 6.68
N PHE A 170 -3.59 16.14 5.70
CA PHE A 170 -2.68 16.36 4.59
C PHE A 170 -3.26 15.84 3.26
N SER A 171 -2.90 16.51 2.17
CA SER A 171 -2.96 15.87 0.86
C SER A 171 -1.90 14.76 0.76
N LEU A 172 -2.14 13.77 -0.12
CA LEU A 172 -1.23 12.64 -0.28
C LEU A 172 0.22 13.07 -0.60
N SER A 173 0.39 14.05 -1.47
CA SER A 173 1.72 14.55 -1.85
C SER A 173 2.44 15.28 -0.73
N ALA A 174 1.72 16.05 0.10
CA ALA A 174 2.31 16.83 1.19
C ALA A 174 2.64 15.99 2.42
N ALA A 175 1.95 14.86 2.62
CA ALA A 175 2.16 14.00 3.78
C ALA A 175 3.53 13.32 3.79
N TYR A 176 4.00 12.83 2.63
CA TYR A 176 5.19 11.98 2.50
C TYR A 176 6.48 12.82 2.52
N ALA A 177 6.80 13.32 3.70
CA ALA A 177 8.00 14.12 3.98
C ALA A 177 8.60 13.72 5.34
N ASP A 178 9.93 13.83 5.49
CA ASP A 178 10.64 13.40 6.71
C ASP A 178 10.11 14.10 7.97
N VAL A 179 9.71 15.37 7.87
CA VAL A 179 9.16 16.16 8.97
C VAL A 179 7.82 15.59 9.51
N ASN A 180 7.13 14.76 8.74
CA ASN A 180 5.86 14.18 9.11
C ASN A 180 5.97 12.76 9.68
N GLN A 181 7.17 12.17 9.70
CA GLN A 181 7.35 10.83 10.24
C GLN A 181 6.92 10.73 11.70
N ASN A 182 6.37 9.57 12.07
CA ASN A 182 5.89 9.23 13.41
C ASN A 182 4.72 10.09 13.93
N THR A 183 4.14 10.98 13.09
CA THR A 183 2.97 11.79 13.46
C THR A 183 1.67 11.14 12.98
N LEU A 184 0.57 11.43 13.69
CA LEU A 184 -0.77 11.00 13.31
C LEU A 184 -1.31 11.89 12.19
N ILE A 185 -1.68 11.27 11.07
CA ILE A 185 -2.07 11.95 9.84
C ILE A 185 -3.41 11.44 9.34
N ASP A 186 -4.26 12.34 8.86
CA ASP A 186 -5.38 12.06 7.98
C ASP A 186 -4.98 12.41 6.54
N LEU A 187 -4.87 11.40 5.68
CA LEU A 187 -4.72 11.57 4.24
C LEU A 187 -6.10 11.79 3.63
N ASN A 188 -6.31 12.94 2.96
CA ASN A 188 -7.62 13.28 2.43
C ASN A 188 -7.54 14.29 1.26
N PRO A 189 -8.30 14.10 0.16
CA PRO A 189 -9.06 12.89 -0.17
C PRO A 189 -8.19 11.86 -0.92
N VAL A 190 -8.30 10.59 -0.53
CA VAL A 190 -7.54 9.48 -1.11
C VAL A 190 -8.42 8.26 -1.39
N GLN A 191 -7.89 7.32 -2.15
CA GLN A 191 -8.46 6.01 -2.41
C GLN A 191 -7.34 4.98 -2.65
N PHE A 192 -7.63 3.68 -2.56
CA PHE A 192 -6.70 2.69 -3.06
C PHE A 192 -6.55 2.84 -4.57
N ASP A 193 -5.32 2.68 -5.06
CA ASP A 193 -5.05 2.61 -6.50
C ASP A 193 -5.73 1.38 -7.13
N GLU A 194 -6.02 1.41 -8.42
CA GLU A 194 -6.69 0.31 -9.13
C GLU A 194 -5.93 -1.02 -9.00
N SER A 195 -4.62 -0.98 -8.91
CA SER A 195 -3.77 -2.16 -8.71
C SER A 195 -3.99 -2.86 -7.36
N SER A 196 -4.65 -2.19 -6.41
CA SER A 196 -4.96 -2.72 -5.07
C SER A 196 -6.41 -3.18 -4.93
N ILE A 197 -7.31 -2.80 -5.84
CA ILE A 197 -8.73 -3.14 -5.77
C ILE A 197 -8.95 -4.65 -5.95
N ASN A 198 -9.93 -5.20 -5.24
CA ASN A 198 -10.25 -6.62 -5.16
C ASN A 198 -9.15 -7.50 -4.54
N ARG A 199 -8.13 -6.91 -3.92
CA ARG A 199 -7.12 -7.60 -3.15
C ARG A 199 -7.46 -7.55 -1.65
N THR A 200 -6.89 -8.46 -0.87
CA THR A 200 -6.98 -8.42 0.60
C THR A 200 -5.90 -7.50 1.16
N TYR A 201 -6.08 -7.01 2.40
CA TYR A 201 -5.06 -6.16 3.03
C TYR A 201 -3.68 -6.82 3.09
N TYR A 202 -3.63 -8.14 3.27
CA TYR A 202 -2.41 -8.92 3.08
C TYR A 202 -2.67 -10.04 2.07
N ASP A 203 -1.91 -10.07 0.99
CA ASP A 203 -1.99 -11.12 -0.04
C ASP A 203 -0.60 -11.54 -0.54
N VAL A 204 0.20 -10.61 -1.02
CA VAL A 204 1.55 -10.84 -1.49
C VAL A 204 2.54 -10.22 -0.52
N ASP A 205 3.46 -11.01 0.02
CA ASP A 205 4.50 -10.49 0.90
C ASP A 205 5.47 -9.59 0.12
N SER A 206 5.43 -8.30 0.43
CA SER A 206 6.36 -7.28 -0.09
C SER A 206 7.63 -7.18 0.77
N GLY A 207 7.88 -8.19 1.60
CA GLY A 207 8.97 -8.26 2.57
C GLY A 207 8.52 -8.05 4.01
N GLY A 208 9.09 -8.84 4.94
CA GLY A 208 8.86 -8.69 6.39
C GLY A 208 7.45 -9.01 6.86
N GLY A 209 6.70 -9.85 6.15
CA GLY A 209 5.34 -10.25 6.52
C GLY A 209 4.31 -9.13 6.34
N ALA A 210 4.44 -8.32 5.28
CA ALA A 210 3.51 -7.24 4.98
C ALA A 210 3.32 -7.04 3.47
N THR A 211 2.16 -6.52 3.09
CA THR A 211 1.85 -6.11 1.70
C THR A 211 1.97 -4.58 1.57
N ASN A 212 2.63 -4.13 0.51
CA ASN A 212 2.63 -2.74 0.09
C ASN A 212 1.49 -2.51 -0.92
N HIS A 213 0.44 -1.83 -0.48
CA HIS A 213 -0.62 -1.33 -1.34
C HIS A 213 -0.27 0.05 -1.90
N ALA A 214 -0.74 0.34 -3.10
CA ALA A 214 -0.71 1.69 -3.64
C ALA A 214 -2.01 2.43 -3.25
N ILE A 215 -1.87 3.67 -2.78
CA ILE A 215 -2.97 4.63 -2.58
C ILE A 215 -2.72 5.86 -3.45
N ILE A 216 -3.79 6.47 -3.94
CA ILE A 216 -3.73 7.63 -4.84
C ILE A 216 -4.69 8.72 -4.34
N ALA A 217 -4.34 9.99 -4.58
CA ALA A 217 -5.25 11.09 -4.34
C ALA A 217 -6.41 11.06 -5.35
N THR A 218 -7.61 11.47 -4.95
CA THR A 218 -8.76 11.54 -5.88
C THR A 218 -8.59 12.58 -6.98
N SER A 219 -7.61 13.46 -6.86
CA SER A 219 -7.19 14.39 -7.92
C SER A 219 -6.15 13.79 -8.88
N GLY A 220 -5.80 12.51 -8.72
CA GLY A 220 -4.71 11.88 -9.47
C GLY A 220 -3.33 12.20 -8.92
N GLY A 221 -2.29 11.92 -9.71
CA GLY A 221 -0.89 12.12 -9.36
C GLY A 221 -0.18 10.82 -8.99
N THR A 222 0.98 10.93 -8.37
CA THR A 222 1.81 9.77 -8.01
C THR A 222 1.20 9.02 -6.82
N SER A 223 1.02 7.72 -6.97
CA SER A 223 0.61 6.83 -5.88
C SER A 223 1.69 6.72 -4.79
N ARG A 224 1.28 6.34 -3.59
CA ARG A 224 2.15 6.19 -2.42
C ARG A 224 1.91 4.85 -1.73
N ILE A 225 2.91 4.36 -1.00
CA ILE A 225 2.84 3.08 -0.30
C ILE A 225 2.03 3.24 0.99
N LEU A 226 1.01 2.38 1.13
CA LEU A 226 0.33 2.03 2.36
C LEU A 226 0.71 0.59 2.70
N ARG A 227 1.35 0.39 3.85
CA ARG A 227 1.89 -0.91 4.25
C ARG A 227 0.98 -1.59 5.26
N MET A 228 0.55 -2.82 4.94
CA MET A 228 -0.34 -3.64 5.77
C MET A 228 0.36 -4.89 6.26
N SER A 229 0.31 -5.10 7.57
CA SER A 229 0.91 -6.27 8.24
C SER A 229 0.04 -7.52 8.09
N SER A 230 0.66 -8.68 7.87
CA SER A 230 -0.02 -10.00 7.92
C SER A 230 -0.52 -10.36 9.33
N PHE A 231 0.00 -9.69 10.36
CA PHE A 231 -0.35 -9.95 11.76
C PHE A 231 -1.61 -9.20 12.21
N CYS A 232 -2.18 -8.32 11.39
CA CYS A 232 -3.43 -7.66 11.77
C CYS A 232 -4.63 -8.61 11.57
N PRO A 233 -5.62 -8.62 12.50
CA PRO A 233 -6.73 -9.58 12.48
C PRO A 233 -7.66 -9.40 11.26
N PHE A 234 -7.61 -8.24 10.60
CA PHE A 234 -8.37 -7.94 9.38
C PHE A 234 -7.54 -8.12 8.10
N SER A 235 -6.35 -8.71 8.17
CA SER A 235 -5.44 -8.90 7.02
C SER A 235 -6.10 -9.63 5.83
N GLY A 236 -7.04 -10.53 6.09
CA GLY A 236 -7.80 -11.26 5.06
C GLY A 236 -9.02 -10.52 4.50
N ASN A 237 -9.38 -9.34 5.03
CA ASN A 237 -10.49 -8.55 4.49
C ASN A 237 -10.06 -7.87 3.20
N THR A 238 -11.02 -7.68 2.27
CA THR A 238 -10.79 -6.95 1.02
C THR A 238 -10.61 -5.46 1.30
N VAL A 239 -9.65 -4.82 0.63
CA VAL A 239 -9.46 -3.38 0.72
C VAL A 239 -10.71 -2.62 0.25
N PRO A 240 -11.09 -1.50 0.89
CA PRO A 240 -12.24 -0.70 0.49
C PRO A 240 -12.08 -0.13 -0.93
N SER A 241 -13.14 -0.21 -1.72
CA SER A 241 -13.17 0.31 -3.09
C SER A 241 -13.51 1.81 -3.19
N GLY A 242 -13.99 2.42 -2.12
CA GLY A 242 -14.39 3.84 -2.10
C GLY A 242 -13.24 4.83 -1.97
N SER A 243 -13.60 6.09 -1.85
CA SER A 243 -12.68 7.21 -1.59
C SER A 243 -13.01 7.94 -0.28
N GLY A 244 -12.08 8.73 0.24
CA GLY A 244 -12.28 9.49 1.48
C GLY A 244 -11.00 9.75 2.25
N THR A 245 -11.02 9.47 3.56
CA THR A 245 -9.89 9.70 4.46
C THR A 245 -9.28 8.38 4.94
N ILE A 246 -7.96 8.32 4.97
CA ILE A 246 -7.22 7.24 5.65
C ILE A 246 -6.40 7.86 6.77
N ARG A 247 -6.63 7.39 8.01
CA ARG A 247 -5.85 7.78 9.18
C ARG A 247 -4.72 6.81 9.44
N GLY A 248 -3.54 7.31 9.81
CA GLY A 248 -2.41 6.46 10.15
C GLY A 248 -1.18 7.25 10.55
N VAL A 249 -0.06 6.55 10.62
CA VAL A 249 1.24 7.11 10.99
C VAL A 249 2.19 6.93 9.82
N LEU A 250 2.87 8.00 9.42
CA LEU A 250 3.91 7.93 8.41
C LEU A 250 5.20 7.41 9.04
N THR A 251 5.78 6.38 8.45
CA THR A 251 7.10 5.85 8.80
C THR A 251 8.00 5.82 7.57
N LYS A 252 9.28 5.52 7.77
CA LYS A 252 10.23 5.36 6.67
C LYS A 252 11.21 4.23 6.99
N TYR A 253 11.50 3.43 5.99
CA TYR A 253 12.55 2.42 6.04
C TYR A 253 13.50 2.65 4.87
N ASP A 254 14.75 2.93 5.18
CA ASP A 254 15.76 3.36 4.22
C ASP A 254 15.28 4.60 3.43
N THR A 255 15.02 4.47 2.14
CA THR A 255 14.51 5.54 1.27
C THR A 255 12.98 5.55 1.17
N ASP A 256 12.30 4.47 1.56
CA ASP A 256 10.90 4.25 1.28
C ASP A 256 9.99 4.70 2.42
N PHE A 257 9.17 5.70 2.15
CA PHE A 257 8.07 6.06 3.04
C PHE A 257 6.99 4.99 3.05
N GLN A 258 6.49 4.68 4.23
CA GLN A 258 5.43 3.69 4.47
C GLN A 258 4.36 4.32 5.36
N PHE A 259 3.12 4.37 4.88
CA PHE A 259 1.99 4.80 5.70
C PHE A 259 1.38 3.56 6.38
N ILE A 260 1.31 3.57 7.70
CA ILE A 260 0.83 2.43 8.49
C ILE A 260 -0.48 2.81 9.18
N VAL A 261 -1.51 2.05 8.90
CA VAL A 261 -2.84 2.18 9.51
C VAL A 261 -2.88 1.35 10.80
N ARG A 262 -3.50 1.87 11.86
CA ARG A 262 -3.53 1.23 13.17
C ARG A 262 -4.73 0.28 13.33
N TYR A 263 -5.88 0.69 12.80
CA TYR A 263 -7.17 0.01 12.92
C TYR A 263 -7.89 -0.04 11.57
N GLU A 264 -8.71 -1.06 11.34
CA GLU A 264 -9.54 -1.10 10.13
C GLU A 264 -10.50 0.11 10.07
N SER A 265 -10.97 0.61 11.22
CA SER A 265 -11.82 1.81 11.31
C SER A 265 -11.11 3.12 10.94
N ASP A 266 -9.80 3.11 10.78
CA ASP A 266 -9.03 4.26 10.28
C ASP A 266 -9.21 4.46 8.77
N PHE A 267 -9.73 3.44 8.04
CA PHE A 267 -10.19 3.57 6.65
C PHE A 267 -11.60 4.16 6.61
N LYS A 268 -11.72 5.44 6.32
CA LYS A 268 -12.99 6.16 6.18
C LYS A 268 -13.24 6.46 4.70
N LEU A 269 -13.25 5.41 3.88
CA LEU A 269 -13.41 5.47 2.42
C LEU A 269 -14.87 5.25 2.02
N ASN A 270 -15.76 6.11 2.52
CA ASN A 270 -17.22 5.95 2.40
C ASN A 270 -17.83 6.72 1.21
N SER A 271 -17.04 7.50 0.49
CA SER A 271 -17.48 8.20 -0.73
C SER A 271 -17.29 7.31 -1.96
N PRO A 272 -18.02 7.56 -3.06
CA PRO A 272 -17.78 6.86 -4.31
C PRO A 272 -16.33 6.98 -4.78
N ARG A 273 -15.82 5.92 -5.43
CA ARG A 273 -14.53 5.93 -6.08
C ARG A 273 -14.50 6.97 -7.21
N VAL A 274 -13.38 7.64 -7.37
CA VAL A 274 -13.13 8.58 -8.46
C VAL A 274 -12.23 7.90 -9.48
N ASP A 275 -12.59 7.97 -10.76
CA ASP A 275 -11.68 7.63 -11.85
C ASP A 275 -10.69 8.80 -12.03
N VAL A 276 -9.44 8.57 -11.64
CA VAL A 276 -8.40 9.61 -11.65
C VAL A 276 -7.66 9.71 -12.97
N PHE A 277 -7.83 8.71 -13.85
CA PHE A 277 -7.29 8.66 -15.20
C PHE A 277 -8.37 8.16 -16.16
N PRO A 278 -9.38 9.00 -16.47
CA PRO A 278 -10.50 8.56 -17.27
C PRO A 278 -10.07 8.16 -18.69
N PRO A 279 -10.77 7.21 -19.32
CA PRO A 279 -10.51 6.82 -20.69
C PRO A 279 -10.55 8.01 -21.67
N ILE A 280 -9.57 8.09 -22.55
CA ILE A 280 -9.58 9.01 -23.67
C ILE A 280 -10.43 8.39 -24.77
N VAL A 281 -11.71 8.72 -24.82
CA VAL A 281 -12.66 8.18 -25.79
C VAL A 281 -12.62 9.00 -27.08
N GLY A 282 -12.43 8.33 -28.21
CA GLY A 282 -12.48 8.97 -29.51
C GLY A 282 -13.88 9.51 -29.85
N ASN A 283 -13.94 10.58 -30.64
CA ASN A 283 -15.20 11.25 -31.02
C ASN A 283 -15.81 10.73 -32.34
N ALA A 284 -15.19 9.71 -32.94
CA ALA A 284 -15.64 9.09 -34.20
C ALA A 284 -15.63 7.55 -34.13
N ILE A 285 -16.06 7.00 -32.97
CA ILE A 285 -16.19 5.55 -32.74
C ILE A 285 -17.17 4.95 -33.76
N GLN A 286 -16.71 3.92 -34.48
CA GLN A 286 -17.51 3.19 -35.46
C GLN A 286 -17.24 1.70 -35.30
N TYR A 287 -18.26 0.87 -35.39
CA TYR A 287 -18.15 -0.57 -35.38
C TYR A 287 -18.16 -1.08 -36.84
N LEU A 288 -17.02 -1.55 -37.29
CA LEU A 288 -16.82 -2.03 -38.66
C LEU A 288 -16.44 -3.51 -38.63
N GLY A 289 -16.94 -4.30 -39.59
CA GLY A 289 -16.59 -5.70 -39.74
C GLY A 289 -15.25 -5.95 -40.46
N ALA A 290 -14.79 -4.94 -41.23
CA ALA A 290 -13.51 -5.02 -41.94
C ALA A 290 -12.82 -3.68 -41.99
N PHE A 291 -11.55 -3.59 -41.61
CA PHE A 291 -10.69 -2.43 -41.70
C PHE A 291 -9.22 -2.77 -41.46
N THR A 292 -8.35 -1.86 -41.84
CA THR A 292 -6.93 -1.88 -41.45
C THR A 292 -6.57 -0.56 -40.77
N GLU A 293 -5.91 -0.63 -39.59
CA GLU A 293 -5.36 0.55 -38.95
C GLU A 293 -3.82 0.42 -38.89
N ASN A 294 -3.17 1.31 -39.65
CA ASN A 294 -1.70 1.36 -39.76
C ASN A 294 -1.09 2.62 -39.11
N PHE A 295 -1.89 3.38 -38.39
CA PHE A 295 -1.51 4.58 -37.67
C PHE A 295 -0.88 5.71 -38.49
N GLU A 296 -0.78 5.61 -39.81
CA GLU A 296 -0.11 6.59 -40.69
C GLU A 296 -0.81 7.95 -40.69
N SER A 297 -2.11 8.00 -40.37
CA SER A 297 -2.90 9.23 -40.34
C SER A 297 -2.68 10.08 -39.08
N TYR A 298 -2.04 9.52 -38.02
CA TYR A 298 -1.89 10.22 -36.75
C TYR A 298 -0.55 10.97 -36.65
N THR A 299 -0.46 11.90 -35.68
CA THR A 299 0.73 12.71 -35.46
C THR A 299 1.73 11.94 -34.57
N ALA A 300 2.85 11.57 -35.15
CA ALA A 300 3.95 10.93 -34.39
C ALA A 300 4.71 11.96 -33.56
N GLY A 301 5.23 11.50 -32.41
CA GLY A 301 6.02 12.34 -31.52
C GLY A 301 6.88 11.52 -30.56
N SER A 302 7.28 12.09 -29.42
CA SER A 302 8.00 11.40 -28.35
C SER A 302 7.04 10.56 -27.49
N ALA A 303 7.56 9.87 -26.49
CA ALA A 303 6.75 9.16 -25.47
C ALA A 303 5.77 10.08 -24.69
N THR A 304 5.96 11.39 -24.77
CA THR A 304 5.11 12.40 -24.10
C THR A 304 4.35 13.29 -25.06
N THR A 305 4.77 13.41 -26.32
CA THR A 305 4.18 14.35 -27.29
C THR A 305 3.50 13.68 -28.48
N GLY A 306 3.70 12.36 -28.69
CA GLY A 306 2.96 11.60 -29.70
C GLY A 306 1.46 11.65 -29.44
N GLN A 307 0.67 11.64 -30.50
CA GLN A 307 -0.79 11.66 -30.38
C GLN A 307 -1.28 10.47 -29.55
N ASN A 308 -2.15 10.74 -28.59
CA ASN A 308 -2.78 9.73 -27.71
C ASN A 308 -4.31 9.79 -27.71
N ASN A 309 -4.88 10.78 -28.38
CA ASN A 309 -6.32 10.86 -28.63
C ASN A 309 -6.59 10.33 -30.04
N PHE A 310 -7.19 9.17 -30.16
CA PHE A 310 -7.47 8.48 -31.40
C PHE A 310 -8.97 8.61 -31.70
N PRO A 311 -9.41 9.34 -32.74
CA PRO A 311 -10.83 9.59 -32.99
C PRO A 311 -11.70 8.32 -33.06
N LYS A 312 -11.14 7.20 -33.55
CA LYS A 312 -11.87 5.95 -33.78
C LYS A 312 -11.72 4.94 -32.63
N TYR A 313 -10.83 5.18 -31.66
CA TYR A 313 -10.43 4.21 -30.64
C TYR A 313 -10.53 4.82 -29.24
N ILE A 314 -10.34 3.98 -28.24
CA ILE A 314 -10.30 4.39 -26.85
C ILE A 314 -8.91 4.05 -26.29
N ASN A 315 -8.30 4.99 -25.58
CA ASN A 315 -7.01 4.86 -24.95
C ASN A 315 -7.20 5.08 -23.44
N ASP A 316 -7.17 3.99 -22.68
CA ASP A 316 -7.60 3.98 -21.27
C ASP A 316 -6.41 3.67 -20.34
N PRO A 317 -5.88 4.67 -19.61
CA PRO A 317 -4.83 4.48 -18.63
C PRO A 317 -5.41 4.03 -17.26
N VAL A 318 -5.90 2.80 -17.17
CA VAL A 318 -6.57 2.23 -15.98
C VAL A 318 -5.70 2.32 -14.71
N VAL A 319 -4.38 2.13 -14.83
CA VAL A 319 -3.41 2.30 -13.74
C VAL A 319 -2.26 3.14 -14.25
N GLY A 320 -1.91 4.16 -13.48
CA GLY A 320 -0.89 5.14 -13.87
C GLY A 320 -1.39 6.13 -14.90
N SER A 321 -0.53 7.05 -15.30
CA SER A 321 -0.89 8.19 -16.17
C SER A 321 -0.48 8.03 -17.62
N LYS A 322 0.28 6.96 -17.95
CA LYS A 322 0.84 6.76 -19.29
C LYS A 322 -0.18 6.14 -20.23
N THR A 323 -0.18 6.63 -21.47
CA THR A 323 -1.11 6.23 -22.53
C THR A 323 -0.35 5.70 -23.74
N TRP A 324 -1.00 4.88 -24.57
CA TRP A 324 -0.51 4.56 -25.91
C TRP A 324 -0.32 5.84 -26.72
N ARG A 325 0.79 5.93 -27.46
CA ARG A 325 1.12 7.12 -28.25
C ARG A 325 1.64 6.75 -29.62
N THR A 326 1.29 7.57 -30.62
CA THR A 326 1.81 7.42 -31.97
C THR A 326 3.29 7.80 -32.01
N ARG A 327 4.09 6.87 -32.54
CA ARG A 327 5.52 7.00 -32.77
C ARG A 327 5.84 6.77 -34.24
N SER A 328 7.07 7.09 -34.64
CA SER A 328 7.55 6.75 -35.96
C SER A 328 9.00 6.27 -35.95
N SER A 329 9.33 5.36 -36.83
CA SER A 329 10.69 4.90 -37.08
C SER A 329 10.83 4.49 -38.55
N SER A 330 11.86 4.98 -39.24
CA SER A 330 12.14 4.65 -40.64
C SER A 330 10.95 4.89 -41.57
N GLY A 331 10.15 5.93 -41.33
CA GLY A 331 9.01 6.32 -42.14
C GLY A 331 7.71 5.60 -41.85
N THR A 332 7.68 4.59 -40.95
CA THR A 332 6.47 3.88 -40.53
C THR A 332 5.99 4.41 -39.18
N LYS A 333 4.69 4.62 -39.02
CA LYS A 333 4.07 5.00 -37.75
C LYS A 333 3.42 3.78 -37.09
N TYR A 334 3.38 3.81 -35.78
CA TYR A 334 2.83 2.76 -34.92
C TYR A 334 2.44 3.38 -33.58
N ILE A 335 1.70 2.65 -32.76
CA ILE A 335 1.49 3.03 -31.37
C ILE A 335 2.50 2.33 -30.46
N GLU A 336 2.95 3.05 -29.42
CA GLU A 336 3.91 2.56 -28.45
C GLU A 336 3.45 2.83 -27.02
N MET A 337 3.70 1.89 -26.13
CA MET A 337 3.54 2.03 -24.69
C MET A 337 4.77 1.46 -23.95
N SER A 338 5.17 2.16 -22.88
CA SER A 338 6.24 1.71 -21.98
C SER A 338 6.06 2.31 -20.59
N SER A 339 6.38 1.55 -19.56
CA SER A 339 6.45 2.04 -18.17
C SER A 339 7.78 2.74 -17.84
N PHE A 340 8.74 2.76 -18.77
CA PHE A 340 10.03 3.44 -18.56
C PHE A 340 9.89 4.96 -18.44
N GLY A 341 10.72 5.57 -17.59
CA GLY A 341 10.83 7.02 -17.45
C GLY A 341 9.77 7.63 -16.50
N ASN A 342 9.78 8.96 -16.42
CA ASN A 342 8.88 9.72 -15.54
C ASN A 342 7.46 9.83 -16.08
N PRO A 343 6.43 9.80 -15.20
CA PRO A 343 6.54 9.42 -13.79
C PRO A 343 6.94 7.94 -13.60
N VAL A 344 7.64 7.63 -12.51
CA VAL A 344 7.99 6.25 -12.15
C VAL A 344 6.78 5.64 -11.45
N GLU A 345 6.08 4.77 -12.15
CA GLU A 345 4.77 4.24 -11.72
C GLU A 345 4.50 2.85 -12.29
N ASN A 346 3.52 2.14 -11.72
CA ASN A 346 2.91 1.00 -12.37
C ASN A 346 1.95 1.49 -13.47
N ASN A 347 1.88 0.74 -14.57
CA ASN A 347 0.97 1.06 -15.65
C ASN A 347 0.14 -0.18 -16.05
N ARG A 348 -1.15 0.05 -16.24
CA ARG A 348 -2.07 -0.81 -16.97
C ARG A 348 -2.84 0.07 -17.94
N THR A 349 -2.55 -0.02 -19.23
CA THR A 349 -3.11 0.86 -20.23
C THR A 349 -3.71 0.05 -21.38
N LEU A 350 -4.93 0.37 -21.74
CA LEU A 350 -5.69 -0.32 -22.76
C LEU A 350 -5.75 0.51 -24.03
N PHE A 351 -5.53 -0.14 -25.19
CA PHE A 351 -5.94 0.37 -26.49
C PHE A 351 -7.14 -0.45 -26.95
N ILE A 352 -8.30 0.20 -27.10
CA ILE A 352 -9.58 -0.47 -27.29
C ILE A 352 -10.12 -0.15 -28.67
N VAL A 353 -10.34 -1.18 -29.47
CA VAL A 353 -10.69 -1.14 -30.87
C VAL A 353 -12.13 -1.62 -31.06
N PRO A 354 -13.08 -0.75 -31.45
CA PRO A 354 -14.48 -1.15 -31.70
C PRO A 354 -14.60 -1.95 -32.99
N VAL A 355 -15.43 -2.99 -32.95
CA VAL A 355 -15.63 -3.96 -34.05
C VAL A 355 -17.08 -4.39 -34.11
N ASP A 356 -17.65 -4.51 -35.33
CA ASP A 356 -18.86 -5.29 -35.56
C ASP A 356 -18.49 -6.79 -35.60
N MET A 357 -18.65 -7.47 -34.45
CA MET A 357 -18.30 -8.89 -34.30
C MET A 357 -19.19 -9.81 -35.14
N THR A 358 -20.33 -9.35 -35.62
CA THR A 358 -21.18 -10.13 -36.52
C THR A 358 -20.61 -10.20 -37.94
N ALA A 359 -20.03 -9.10 -38.41
CA ALA A 359 -19.50 -8.97 -39.77
C ALA A 359 -18.01 -9.34 -39.85
N ALA A 360 -17.27 -9.25 -38.74
CA ALA A 360 -15.87 -9.57 -38.66
C ALA A 360 -15.62 -11.08 -38.52
N ASN A 361 -14.60 -11.60 -39.21
CA ASN A 361 -14.21 -13.00 -39.12
C ASN A 361 -12.89 -13.22 -38.38
N ASN A 362 -11.92 -12.31 -38.57
CA ASN A 362 -10.57 -12.50 -38.07
C ASN A 362 -9.98 -11.22 -37.52
N LEU A 363 -9.03 -11.39 -36.57
CA LEU A 363 -8.12 -10.34 -36.10
C LEU A 363 -6.68 -10.77 -36.34
N SER A 364 -5.86 -9.87 -36.88
CA SER A 364 -4.40 -9.96 -36.90
C SER A 364 -3.77 -8.59 -36.71
N PHE A 365 -2.53 -8.54 -36.28
CA PHE A 365 -1.76 -7.30 -36.11
C PHE A 365 -0.26 -7.59 -36.14
N LYS A 366 0.55 -6.56 -35.99
CA LYS A 366 1.99 -6.69 -35.89
C LYS A 366 2.49 -6.12 -34.57
N THR A 367 3.52 -6.73 -34.00
CA THR A 367 4.20 -6.20 -32.81
C THR A 367 5.68 -6.06 -33.04
N ARG A 368 6.27 -5.08 -32.36
CA ARG A 368 7.71 -4.96 -32.21
C ARG A 368 7.99 -4.55 -30.76
N THR A 369 9.07 -5.07 -30.19
CA THR A 369 9.53 -4.67 -28.86
C THR A 369 10.93 -4.05 -28.94
N ASN A 370 11.20 -3.15 -27.98
CA ASN A 370 12.51 -2.59 -27.75
C ASN A 370 12.77 -2.58 -26.24
N PHE A 371 14.03 -2.80 -25.82
CA PHE A 371 14.38 -2.95 -24.41
C PHE A 371 13.53 -4.03 -23.69
N TYR A 372 13.37 -5.17 -24.38
CA TYR A 372 12.57 -6.27 -23.85
C TYR A 372 13.15 -6.80 -22.53
N ASN A 373 12.36 -6.74 -21.46
CA ASN A 373 12.69 -7.28 -20.13
C ASN A 373 11.53 -8.08 -19.51
N GLY A 374 10.56 -8.47 -20.33
CA GLY A 374 9.43 -9.32 -19.96
C GLY A 374 8.20 -9.07 -20.79
N GLU A 375 7.20 -9.94 -20.62
CA GLU A 375 5.92 -9.87 -21.34
C GLU A 375 5.05 -8.75 -20.75
N THR A 376 4.58 -7.83 -21.61
CA THR A 376 3.78 -6.67 -21.21
C THR A 376 2.44 -6.60 -21.93
N LEU A 377 2.19 -7.40 -22.98
CA LEU A 377 0.99 -7.31 -23.79
C LEU A 377 0.07 -8.50 -23.59
N LYS A 378 -1.21 -8.21 -23.36
CA LYS A 378 -2.32 -9.18 -23.43
C LYS A 378 -3.38 -8.68 -24.39
N VAL A 379 -4.12 -9.61 -24.99
CA VAL A 379 -5.22 -9.30 -25.91
C VAL A 379 -6.49 -9.97 -25.44
N TYR A 380 -7.57 -9.18 -25.43
CA TYR A 380 -8.91 -9.65 -25.04
C TYR A 380 -9.93 -9.22 -26.09
N TYR A 381 -11.13 -9.79 -26.00
CA TYR A 381 -12.34 -9.17 -26.56
C TYR A 381 -13.41 -9.02 -25.47
N SER A 382 -14.34 -8.07 -25.73
CA SER A 382 -15.54 -7.85 -24.93
C SER A 382 -16.72 -7.51 -25.82
N THR A 383 -17.90 -8.01 -25.48
CA THR A 383 -19.18 -7.70 -26.14
C THR A 383 -20.10 -6.84 -25.26
N ASN A 384 -19.67 -6.48 -24.06
CA ASN A 384 -20.47 -5.70 -23.11
C ASN A 384 -19.73 -4.48 -22.51
N TYR A 385 -18.55 -4.14 -23.02
CA TYR A 385 -17.88 -2.89 -22.65
C TYR A 385 -18.68 -1.69 -23.16
N VAL A 386 -18.80 -0.66 -22.34
CA VAL A 386 -19.42 0.62 -22.70
C VAL A 386 -18.32 1.69 -22.78
N PRO A 387 -18.15 2.37 -23.93
CA PRO A 387 -17.14 3.42 -24.08
C PRO A 387 -17.19 4.46 -22.97
N GLY A 388 -16.03 4.71 -22.32
CA GLY A 388 -15.92 5.66 -21.22
C GLY A 388 -16.31 5.11 -19.85
N SER A 389 -16.81 3.87 -19.76
CA SER A 389 -17.02 3.22 -18.45
C SER A 389 -15.73 2.58 -17.95
N ALA A 390 -15.67 2.31 -16.65
CA ALA A 390 -14.57 1.54 -16.05
C ALA A 390 -14.50 0.14 -16.68
N ILE A 391 -13.34 -0.27 -17.13
CA ILE A 391 -13.12 -1.58 -17.76
C ILE A 391 -13.49 -2.76 -16.84
N SER A 392 -13.42 -2.56 -15.52
CA SER A 392 -13.82 -3.54 -14.51
C SER A 392 -15.31 -3.89 -14.55
N SER A 393 -16.15 -3.08 -15.19
CA SER A 393 -17.59 -3.37 -15.39
C SER A 393 -17.86 -4.28 -16.59
N ALA A 394 -16.84 -4.53 -17.42
CA ALA A 394 -16.96 -5.35 -18.63
C ALA A 394 -16.44 -6.78 -18.41
N THR A 395 -16.99 -7.73 -19.14
CA THR A 395 -16.47 -9.10 -19.22
C THR A 395 -15.39 -9.15 -20.29
N LEU A 396 -14.17 -9.52 -19.89
CA LEU A 396 -13.02 -9.66 -20.77
C LEU A 396 -12.74 -11.15 -21.05
N VAL A 397 -12.78 -11.54 -22.32
CA VAL A 397 -12.38 -12.89 -22.75
C VAL A 397 -10.93 -12.83 -23.24
N ASN A 398 -10.04 -13.52 -22.51
CA ASN A 398 -8.62 -13.54 -22.85
C ASN A 398 -8.35 -14.42 -24.08
N ILE A 399 -7.76 -13.82 -25.12
CA ILE A 399 -7.38 -14.48 -26.37
C ILE A 399 -5.86 -14.41 -26.64
N THR A 400 -5.07 -13.98 -25.67
CA THR A 400 -3.62 -13.74 -25.77
C THR A 400 -2.86 -14.93 -26.34
N SER A 401 -3.22 -16.15 -25.93
CA SER A 401 -2.53 -17.38 -26.35
C SER A 401 -2.69 -17.72 -27.85
N ASN A 402 -3.56 -17.03 -28.58
CA ASN A 402 -3.73 -17.21 -30.01
C ASN A 402 -2.70 -16.42 -30.84
N PHE A 403 -1.88 -15.60 -30.20
CA PHE A 403 -0.96 -14.69 -30.87
C PHE A 403 0.48 -14.94 -30.52
N THR A 404 1.35 -14.56 -31.46
CA THR A 404 2.80 -14.48 -31.27
C THR A 404 3.19 -13.02 -31.16
N PHE A 405 3.98 -12.68 -30.14
CA PHE A 405 4.49 -11.33 -29.91
C PHE A 405 5.99 -11.25 -30.15
N SER A 406 6.45 -10.06 -30.53
CA SER A 406 7.88 -9.76 -30.61
C SER A 406 8.52 -9.84 -29.21
N THR A 407 9.73 -10.41 -29.16
CA THR A 407 10.62 -10.36 -27.97
C THR A 407 11.96 -9.71 -28.33
N ALA A 408 11.98 -8.92 -29.41
CA ALA A 408 13.20 -8.25 -29.86
C ALA A 408 13.69 -7.22 -28.84
N ASN A 409 15.00 -7.03 -28.77
CA ASN A 409 15.64 -6.11 -27.82
C ASN A 409 16.31 -4.91 -28.52
N THR A 410 15.97 -4.66 -29.79
CA THR A 410 16.53 -3.56 -30.59
C THR A 410 15.47 -2.82 -31.38
N SER A 411 15.62 -1.51 -31.46
CA SER A 411 14.71 -0.62 -32.24
C SER A 411 14.77 -0.83 -33.76
N THR A 412 15.74 -1.62 -34.25
CA THR A 412 15.91 -1.92 -35.68
C THR A 412 15.32 -3.27 -36.08
N ALA A 413 14.72 -4.01 -35.12
CA ALA A 413 14.05 -5.27 -35.45
C ALA A 413 12.84 -5.03 -36.36
N SER A 414 12.54 -6.00 -37.23
CA SER A 414 11.30 -5.99 -38.00
C SER A 414 10.10 -6.26 -37.12
N PHE A 415 8.93 -5.79 -37.53
CA PHE A 415 7.68 -6.16 -36.88
C PHE A 415 7.40 -7.65 -37.03
N THR A 416 6.95 -8.27 -35.97
CA THR A 416 6.53 -9.68 -35.90
C THR A 416 5.03 -9.77 -36.16
N ASN A 417 4.60 -10.62 -37.10
CA ASN A 417 3.19 -10.88 -37.33
C ASN A 417 2.61 -11.67 -36.16
N SER A 418 1.43 -11.25 -35.67
CA SER A 418 0.77 -11.90 -34.53
C SER A 418 0.23 -13.30 -34.83
N GLY A 419 0.05 -13.64 -36.11
CA GLY A 419 -0.84 -14.71 -36.54
C GLY A 419 -2.29 -14.21 -36.67
N VAL A 420 -3.22 -15.12 -36.91
CA VAL A 420 -4.64 -14.82 -37.15
C VAL A 420 -5.50 -15.48 -36.08
N TYR A 421 -6.31 -14.70 -35.40
CA TYR A 421 -7.37 -15.18 -34.50
C TYR A 421 -8.70 -15.18 -35.26
N THR A 422 -9.36 -16.34 -35.35
CA THR A 422 -10.71 -16.46 -35.94
C THR A 422 -11.75 -16.20 -34.85
N ILE A 423 -12.62 -15.24 -35.10
CA ILE A 423 -13.71 -14.88 -34.18
C ILE A 423 -14.73 -16.02 -34.18
N PRO A 424 -15.11 -16.58 -33.03
CA PRO A 424 -16.15 -17.60 -32.97
C PRO A 424 -17.47 -17.06 -33.49
N THR A 425 -18.19 -17.86 -34.29
CA THR A 425 -19.48 -17.46 -34.88
C THR A 425 -20.59 -17.19 -33.86
N SER A 426 -20.39 -17.61 -32.62
CA SER A 426 -21.24 -17.27 -31.47
C SER A 426 -21.03 -15.87 -30.91
N VAL A 427 -19.94 -15.19 -31.29
CA VAL A 427 -19.63 -13.80 -30.87
C VAL A 427 -20.22 -12.87 -31.92
N THR A 428 -21.28 -12.14 -31.56
CA THR A 428 -22.05 -11.30 -32.47
C THR A 428 -22.33 -9.94 -31.85
N GLY A 429 -22.79 -8.98 -32.67
CA GLY A 429 -23.09 -7.61 -32.26
C GLY A 429 -21.87 -6.71 -32.19
N ASN A 430 -22.05 -5.52 -31.63
CA ASN A 430 -20.97 -4.60 -31.41
C ASN A 430 -20.09 -5.10 -30.25
N GLY A 431 -18.78 -5.09 -30.46
CA GLY A 431 -17.81 -5.49 -29.46
C GLY A 431 -16.49 -4.74 -29.63
N PHE A 432 -15.49 -5.18 -28.89
CA PHE A 432 -14.19 -4.53 -28.85
C PHE A 432 -13.08 -5.56 -28.77
N PHE A 433 -11.99 -5.35 -29.50
CA PHE A 433 -10.70 -5.92 -29.17
C PHE A 433 -9.93 -4.99 -28.27
N ILE A 434 -9.23 -5.52 -27.27
CA ILE A 434 -8.59 -4.78 -26.20
C ILE A 434 -7.13 -5.24 -26.11
N PHE A 435 -6.20 -4.33 -26.39
CA PHE A 435 -4.77 -4.54 -26.24
C PHE A 435 -4.34 -3.94 -24.89
N GLU A 436 -4.04 -4.77 -23.94
CA GLU A 436 -3.65 -4.40 -22.58
C GLU A 436 -2.14 -4.42 -22.43
N TYR A 437 -1.55 -3.27 -22.17
CA TYR A 437 -0.17 -3.18 -21.68
C TYR A 437 -0.17 -3.21 -20.16
N THR A 438 0.69 -4.05 -19.56
CA THR A 438 0.96 -4.04 -18.12
C THR A 438 2.46 -3.95 -17.91
N GLY A 439 2.91 -2.98 -17.10
CA GLY A 439 4.31 -2.76 -16.82
C GLY A 439 4.54 -2.02 -15.50
N SER A 440 5.82 -1.91 -15.10
CA SER A 440 6.24 -1.24 -13.88
C SER A 440 7.54 -0.49 -14.12
N GLY A 441 7.56 0.80 -13.84
CA GLY A 441 8.77 1.63 -13.75
C GLY A 441 9.44 1.57 -12.38
N LEU A 442 8.83 0.90 -11.38
CA LEU A 442 9.37 0.77 -10.04
C LEU A 442 10.59 -0.13 -10.02
N THR A 443 11.45 0.03 -9.02
CA THR A 443 12.76 -0.65 -8.95
C THR A 443 12.68 -2.16 -8.70
N SER A 444 11.51 -2.70 -8.27
CA SER A 444 11.35 -4.14 -8.05
C SER A 444 9.86 -4.55 -8.06
N PRO A 445 9.41 -5.40 -8.99
CA PRO A 445 10.12 -5.76 -10.24
C PRO A 445 10.02 -4.63 -11.27
N THR A 446 11.09 -4.40 -12.03
CA THR A 446 11.05 -3.51 -13.19
C THR A 446 10.54 -4.29 -14.41
N LEU A 447 9.49 -3.79 -15.06
CA LEU A 447 8.91 -4.34 -16.29
C LEU A 447 8.60 -3.18 -17.25
N THR A 448 9.56 -2.86 -18.12
CA THR A 448 9.53 -1.62 -18.92
C THR A 448 9.69 -1.86 -20.41
N THR A 449 9.45 -3.08 -20.89
CA THR A 449 9.46 -3.39 -22.32
C THR A 449 8.71 -2.32 -23.10
N ASN A 450 9.34 -1.70 -24.09
CA ASN A 450 8.63 -0.87 -25.07
C ASN A 450 7.86 -1.78 -26.01
N MET A 451 6.55 -1.79 -25.90
CA MET A 451 5.66 -2.54 -26.77
C MET A 451 5.10 -1.62 -27.85
N GLN A 452 5.26 -2.06 -29.11
CA GLN A 452 4.78 -1.35 -30.29
C GLN A 452 3.76 -2.23 -31.02
N ILE A 453 2.69 -1.61 -31.49
CA ILE A 453 1.62 -2.27 -32.27
C ILE A 453 1.42 -1.49 -33.56
N ASP A 454 1.28 -2.24 -34.66
CA ASP A 454 1.03 -1.72 -36.00
C ASP A 454 0.12 -2.67 -36.79
N ASP A 455 -0.40 -2.20 -37.92
CA ASP A 455 -1.21 -2.99 -38.87
C ASP A 455 -2.28 -3.87 -38.20
N ILE A 456 -3.18 -3.23 -37.41
CA ILE A 456 -4.34 -3.94 -36.86
C ILE A 456 -5.33 -4.18 -38.01
N VAL A 457 -5.55 -5.46 -38.35
CA VAL A 457 -6.44 -5.87 -39.42
C VAL A 457 -7.58 -6.69 -38.85
N VAL A 458 -8.79 -6.23 -39.15
CA VAL A 458 -10.05 -6.94 -38.93
C VAL A 458 -10.67 -7.22 -40.30
N ASN A 459 -11.12 -8.44 -40.59
CA ASN A 459 -11.71 -8.81 -41.87
C ASN A 459 -12.76 -9.94 -41.71
#